data_6ff828cd0f1de713a64488cefe1d4af0
#
_entry.id   6ff828cd0f1de713a64488cefe1d4af0
#
_cell.length_a   1.000
_cell.length_b   1.000
_cell.length_c   1.000
_cell.angle_alpha   90.00
_cell.angle_beta   90.00
_cell.angle_gamma   90.00
#
_symmetry.space_group_name_H-M   'P 1'
#
loop_
_entity.id
_entity.type
_entity.pdbx_description
1 polymer ?
#
loop_
_entity_poly.entity_id
_entity_poly.type
_entity_poly.pdbx_seq_one_letter_code
_entity_poly.pdbx_strand_id
1 'polypeptide(L)'
;REALKELGISLPDSNLDAEFQADFQRVSDLLDGREISSLENLPQMQDAEKIIASKILMNLDPATYIAQAELYPIVSLKLVALSLRYGNISESAKGYSNYGILLGSVLQDYKSGYEFGLLGVNVSNKFNNPSLKCKTYFLLSSFINHWFKHIKLTNKLFDEAYQFGLDAGELQFTGYTLFGKALNMFNQGINLIDISSELPGLLEFNLKTKNQAMVDTLTAYDLILHNLRGMTASGSEFSTSEISDKDYLQRCQTNQSWIAICCYQIMKSQTCF
;
A
#
# COMPACT_ATOMS: atom_id res chain seq x y z
N ARG A 1 -10.88 0.17 19.42
CA ARG A 1 -11.32 1.54 19.73
C ARG A 1 -11.24 1.83 21.23
N GLU A 2 -11.75 0.95 22.11
CA GLU A 2 -11.73 1.13 23.57
C GLU A 2 -10.31 1.38 24.09
N ALA A 3 -9.36 0.53 23.76
CA ALA A 3 -7.96 0.70 24.21
C ALA A 3 -7.34 2.04 23.77
N LEU A 4 -7.65 2.56 22.59
CA LEU A 4 -7.20 3.89 22.17
C LEU A 4 -7.85 5.01 22.99
N LYS A 5 -9.13 4.86 23.34
CA LYS A 5 -9.84 5.83 24.17
C LYS A 5 -9.23 5.94 25.56
N GLU A 6 -8.83 4.83 26.17
CA GLU A 6 -8.10 4.81 27.45
C GLU A 6 -6.75 5.54 27.37
N LEU A 7 -6.09 5.49 26.18
CA LEU A 7 -4.84 6.19 25.88
C LEU A 7 -5.07 7.65 25.44
N GLY A 8 -6.30 8.17 25.56
CA GLY A 8 -6.67 9.54 25.22
C GLY A 8 -6.83 9.81 23.72
N ILE A 9 -7.05 8.76 22.91
CA ILE A 9 -7.26 8.88 21.47
C ILE A 9 -8.64 8.34 21.09
N SER A 10 -9.52 9.22 20.64
CA SER A 10 -10.83 8.83 20.13
C SER A 10 -10.81 8.65 18.62
N LEU A 11 -11.47 7.59 18.15
CA LEU A 11 -11.81 7.41 16.75
C LEU A 11 -13.30 7.69 16.57
N PRO A 12 -13.68 8.53 15.60
CA PRO A 12 -15.07 8.92 15.40
C PRO A 12 -15.94 7.77 14.91
N ASP A 13 -17.21 7.79 15.29
CA ASP A 13 -18.25 6.89 14.77
C ASP A 13 -19.12 7.58 13.71
N SER A 14 -19.06 8.93 13.65
CA SER A 14 -19.81 9.79 12.73
C SER A 14 -19.04 11.09 12.50
N ASN A 15 -19.49 11.91 11.55
CA ASN A 15 -18.86 13.19 11.19
C ASN A 15 -17.38 13.04 10.78
N LEU A 16 -17.09 11.98 9.99
CA LEU A 16 -15.71 11.62 9.59
C LEU A 16 -15.02 12.77 8.85
N ASP A 17 -15.74 13.50 7.99
CA ASP A 17 -15.18 14.65 7.25
C ASP A 17 -14.70 15.77 8.19
N ALA A 18 -15.51 16.11 9.21
CA ALA A 18 -15.13 17.14 10.17
C ALA A 18 -13.90 16.73 10.99
N GLU A 19 -13.84 15.47 11.42
CA GLU A 19 -12.68 14.93 12.14
C GLU A 19 -11.43 14.89 11.24
N PHE A 20 -11.59 14.48 9.97
CA PHE A 20 -10.51 14.52 8.99
C PHE A 20 -9.93 15.93 8.86
N GLN A 21 -10.77 16.94 8.67
CA GLN A 21 -10.34 18.35 8.55
C GLN A 21 -9.62 18.82 9.83
N ALA A 22 -10.16 18.47 11.00
CA ALA A 22 -9.54 18.83 12.28
C ALA A 22 -8.18 18.17 12.49
N ASP A 23 -8.04 16.87 12.16
CA ASP A 23 -6.77 16.16 12.29
C ASP A 23 -5.76 16.62 11.23
N PHE A 24 -6.22 16.94 10.01
CA PHE A 24 -5.37 17.49 8.96
C PHE A 24 -4.81 18.86 9.37
N GLN A 25 -5.66 19.76 9.89
CA GLN A 25 -5.23 21.06 10.40
C GLN A 25 -4.24 20.89 11.57
N ARG A 26 -4.51 19.95 12.48
CA ARG A 26 -3.59 19.63 13.59
C ARG A 26 -2.21 19.18 13.09
N VAL A 27 -2.15 18.32 12.07
CA VAL A 27 -0.87 17.91 11.47
C VAL A 27 -0.17 19.11 10.83
N SER A 28 -0.90 19.95 10.10
CA SER A 28 -0.37 21.17 9.50
C SER A 28 0.22 22.13 10.55
N ASP A 29 -0.50 22.36 11.64
CA ASP A 29 -0.03 23.22 12.76
C ASP A 29 1.21 22.61 13.44
N LEU A 30 1.27 21.29 13.60
CA LEU A 30 2.43 20.60 14.17
C LEU A 30 3.64 20.59 13.24
N LEU A 31 3.43 20.66 11.94
CA LEU A 31 4.52 20.81 10.96
C LEU A 31 5.15 22.19 11.03
N ASP A 32 4.36 23.24 11.27
CA ASP A 32 4.82 24.63 11.51
C ASP A 32 5.90 25.09 10.53
N GLY A 33 5.72 24.78 9.25
CA GLY A 33 6.67 25.14 8.18
C GLY A 33 8.03 24.42 8.22
N ARG A 34 8.19 23.41 9.07
CA ARG A 34 9.44 22.62 9.12
C ARG A 34 9.68 21.88 7.80
N GLU A 35 10.92 21.79 7.39
CA GLU A 35 11.30 20.94 6.27
C GLU A 35 10.99 19.47 6.57
N ILE A 36 10.33 18.79 5.63
CA ILE A 36 9.91 17.38 5.79
C ILE A 36 11.12 16.49 6.09
N SER A 37 12.23 16.71 5.41
CA SER A 37 13.49 15.97 5.64
C SER A 37 14.01 16.08 7.07
N SER A 38 13.77 17.20 7.75
CA SER A 38 14.22 17.42 9.12
C SER A 38 13.49 16.54 10.14
N LEU A 39 12.29 16.08 9.81
CA LEU A 39 11.46 15.24 10.69
C LEU A 39 12.07 13.87 10.98
N GLU A 40 12.98 13.39 10.13
CA GLU A 40 13.76 12.18 10.40
C GLU A 40 14.56 12.30 11.71
N ASN A 41 14.98 13.53 12.05
CA ASN A 41 15.82 13.82 13.21
C ASN A 41 15.03 14.13 14.49
N LEU A 42 13.71 14.01 14.46
CA LEU A 42 12.92 14.10 15.69
C LEU A 42 13.46 13.11 16.74
N PRO A 43 13.39 13.47 18.05
CA PRO A 43 13.83 12.58 19.12
C PRO A 43 13.03 11.29 19.10
N GLN A 44 13.57 10.24 19.69
CA GLN A 44 12.82 9.00 19.90
C GLN A 44 11.73 9.24 20.94
N MET A 45 10.50 8.81 20.62
CA MET A 45 9.36 8.88 21.56
C MET A 45 9.67 8.05 22.81
N GLN A 46 9.46 8.66 23.98
CA GLN A 46 9.70 8.03 25.28
C GLN A 46 8.42 7.73 26.06
N ASP A 47 7.33 8.36 25.71
CA ASP A 47 6.02 8.18 26.36
C ASP A 47 5.44 6.80 26.04
N ALA A 48 5.37 5.93 27.04
CA ALA A 48 4.93 4.54 26.88
C ALA A 48 3.48 4.43 26.38
N GLU A 49 2.60 5.33 26.82
CA GLU A 49 1.20 5.33 26.38
C GLU A 49 1.09 5.73 24.90
N LYS A 50 1.86 6.73 24.48
CA LYS A 50 1.86 7.20 23.08
C LYS A 50 2.54 6.19 22.15
N ILE A 51 3.55 5.46 22.63
CA ILE A 51 4.14 4.32 21.91
C ILE A 51 3.10 3.22 21.68
N ILE A 52 2.35 2.82 22.72
CA ILE A 52 1.30 1.81 22.60
C ILE A 52 0.19 2.29 21.65
N ALA A 53 -0.25 3.53 21.80
CA ALA A 53 -1.27 4.12 20.94
C ALA A 53 -0.84 4.11 19.46
N SER A 54 0.41 4.48 19.17
CA SER A 54 0.95 4.47 17.80
C SER A 54 0.98 3.07 17.21
N LYS A 55 1.35 2.05 18.00
CA LYS A 55 1.31 0.65 17.57
C LYS A 55 -0.11 0.17 17.25
N ILE A 56 -1.09 0.56 18.09
CA ILE A 56 -2.50 0.22 17.85
C ILE A 56 -3.00 0.90 16.58
N LEU A 57 -2.73 2.20 16.38
CA LEU A 57 -3.12 2.94 15.17
C LEU A 57 -2.53 2.30 13.92
N MET A 58 -1.23 1.97 13.92
CA MET A 58 -0.60 1.30 12.78
C MET A 58 -1.24 -0.06 12.48
N ASN A 59 -1.62 -0.83 13.50
CA ASN A 59 -2.26 -2.14 13.29
C ASN A 59 -3.72 -2.05 12.85
N LEU A 60 -4.41 -0.93 13.11
CA LEU A 60 -5.76 -0.67 12.59
C LEU A 60 -5.77 -0.30 11.10
N ASP A 61 -4.65 0.17 10.59
CA ASP A 61 -4.52 0.72 9.25
C ASP A 61 -4.99 -0.24 8.12
N PRO A 62 -4.56 -1.51 8.04
CA PRO A 62 -5.06 -2.41 6.99
C PRO A 62 -6.56 -2.67 7.08
N ALA A 63 -7.10 -2.78 8.29
CA ALA A 63 -8.52 -3.02 8.50
C ALA A 63 -9.36 -1.79 8.10
N THR A 64 -8.89 -0.58 8.41
CA THR A 64 -9.58 0.65 8.01
C THR A 64 -9.48 0.87 6.51
N TYR A 65 -8.34 0.60 5.88
CA TYR A 65 -8.19 0.71 4.43
C TYR A 65 -9.17 -0.18 3.65
N ILE A 66 -9.39 -1.42 4.12
CA ILE A 66 -10.24 -2.40 3.43
C ILE A 66 -11.73 -2.23 3.78
N ALA A 67 -12.05 -2.04 5.06
CA ALA A 67 -13.43 -2.13 5.56
C ALA A 67 -14.06 -0.77 5.90
N GLN A 68 -13.27 0.27 6.14
CA GLN A 68 -13.73 1.60 6.55
C GLN A 68 -12.83 2.69 5.93
N ALA A 69 -12.84 2.79 4.61
CA ALA A 69 -11.93 3.66 3.84
C ALA A 69 -11.94 5.13 4.30
N GLU A 70 -13.07 5.63 4.80
CA GLU A 70 -13.18 6.99 5.33
C GLU A 70 -12.45 7.19 6.68
N LEU A 71 -12.25 6.11 7.44
CA LEU A 71 -11.52 6.15 8.72
C LEU A 71 -10.00 6.04 8.53
N TYR A 72 -9.56 5.46 7.43
CA TYR A 72 -8.12 5.26 7.14
C TYR A 72 -7.30 6.55 7.19
N PRO A 73 -7.70 7.67 6.52
CA PRO A 73 -6.94 8.91 6.61
C PRO A 73 -6.89 9.48 8.03
N ILE A 74 -7.96 9.35 8.82
CA ILE A 74 -8.01 9.82 10.21
C ILE A 74 -7.01 9.05 11.08
N VAL A 75 -6.97 7.71 10.95
CA VAL A 75 -6.00 6.86 11.66
C VAL A 75 -4.56 7.25 11.30
N SER A 76 -4.30 7.47 10.02
CA SER A 76 -2.99 7.89 9.52
C SER A 76 -2.57 9.26 10.06
N LEU A 77 -3.48 10.25 10.05
CA LEU A 77 -3.23 11.60 10.59
C LEU A 77 -2.96 11.59 12.10
N LYS A 78 -3.71 10.79 12.86
CA LYS A 78 -3.47 10.65 14.31
C LYS A 78 -2.08 10.04 14.59
N LEU A 79 -1.64 9.05 13.82
CA LEU A 79 -0.31 8.46 13.95
C LEU A 79 0.80 9.48 13.62
N VAL A 80 0.63 10.28 12.57
CA VAL A 80 1.56 11.36 12.22
C VAL A 80 1.60 12.43 13.31
N ALA A 81 0.44 12.87 13.82
CA ALA A 81 0.37 13.86 14.88
C ALA A 81 1.08 13.41 16.16
N LEU A 82 0.97 12.12 16.53
CA LEU A 82 1.73 11.56 17.66
C LEU A 82 3.25 11.64 17.41
N SER A 83 3.69 11.27 16.21
CA SER A 83 5.11 11.32 15.84
C SER A 83 5.67 12.74 15.87
N LEU A 84 4.92 13.71 15.31
CA LEU A 84 5.33 15.11 15.29
C LEU A 84 5.40 15.74 16.68
N ARG A 85 4.53 15.31 17.60
CA ARG A 85 4.42 15.88 18.94
C ARG A 85 5.35 15.23 19.96
N TYR A 86 5.51 13.92 19.89
CA TYR A 86 6.21 13.14 20.93
C TYR A 86 7.52 12.52 20.45
N GLY A 87 7.82 12.64 19.14
CA GLY A 87 9.02 12.07 18.53
C GLY A 87 8.73 10.80 17.73
N ASN A 88 9.76 10.29 17.07
CA ASN A 88 9.66 9.13 16.19
C ASN A 88 9.80 7.81 16.95
N ILE A 89 9.07 6.81 16.44
CA ILE A 89 9.29 5.38 16.69
C ILE A 89 9.31 4.65 15.35
N SER A 90 9.56 3.36 15.37
CA SER A 90 9.55 2.57 14.11
C SER A 90 8.23 2.67 13.36
N GLU A 91 7.09 2.69 14.06
CA GLU A 91 5.75 2.79 13.51
C GLU A 91 5.46 4.14 12.82
N SER A 92 6.19 5.21 13.21
CA SER A 92 6.11 6.52 12.55
C SER A 92 6.41 6.45 11.05
N ALA A 93 7.29 5.52 10.66
CA ALA A 93 7.66 5.29 9.27
C ALA A 93 6.43 5.03 8.37
N LYS A 94 5.53 4.16 8.84
CA LYS A 94 4.30 3.85 8.10
C LYS A 94 3.32 5.03 8.11
N GLY A 95 3.21 5.73 9.24
CA GLY A 95 2.39 6.95 9.34
C GLY A 95 2.78 8.00 8.30
N TYR A 96 4.07 8.28 8.17
CA TYR A 96 4.57 9.21 7.16
C TYR A 96 4.33 8.74 5.73
N SER A 97 4.53 7.45 5.43
CA SER A 97 4.22 6.90 4.10
C SER A 97 2.73 7.03 3.75
N ASN A 98 1.85 6.72 4.68
CA ASN A 98 0.40 6.86 4.48
C ASN A 98 -0.02 8.33 4.29
N TYR A 99 0.59 9.24 5.04
CA TYR A 99 0.35 10.67 4.85
C TYR A 99 0.85 11.16 3.49
N GLY A 100 1.97 10.61 3.02
CA GLY A 100 2.47 10.86 1.66
C GLY A 100 1.47 10.39 0.58
N ILE A 101 0.84 9.23 0.76
CA ILE A 101 -0.22 8.76 -0.13
C ILE A 101 -1.42 9.73 -0.10
N LEU A 102 -1.86 10.15 1.08
CA LEU A 102 -2.97 11.09 1.25
C LEU A 102 -2.71 12.42 0.54
N LEU A 103 -1.52 13.00 0.71
CA LEU A 103 -1.11 14.25 0.06
C LEU A 103 -1.15 14.12 -1.47
N GLY A 104 -0.60 13.04 -2.03
CA GLY A 104 -0.57 12.82 -3.47
C GLY A 104 -1.93 12.47 -4.05
N SER A 105 -2.60 11.45 -3.52
CA SER A 105 -3.80 10.88 -4.14
C SER A 105 -5.07 11.70 -3.91
N VAL A 106 -5.18 12.38 -2.76
CA VAL A 106 -6.40 13.14 -2.39
C VAL A 106 -6.20 14.63 -2.58
N LEU A 107 -5.05 15.16 -2.13
CA LEU A 107 -4.80 16.59 -2.11
C LEU A 107 -3.99 17.08 -3.32
N GLN A 108 -3.53 16.17 -4.18
CA GLN A 108 -2.74 16.45 -5.40
C GLN A 108 -1.41 17.21 -5.13
N ASP A 109 -0.93 17.18 -3.89
CA ASP A 109 0.40 17.66 -3.53
C ASP A 109 1.43 16.53 -3.70
N TYR A 110 1.76 16.27 -4.95
CA TYR A 110 2.65 15.17 -5.34
C TYR A 110 4.08 15.34 -4.80
N LYS A 111 4.54 16.58 -4.68
CA LYS A 111 5.89 16.86 -4.17
C LYS A 111 6.00 16.52 -2.70
N SER A 112 5.16 17.11 -1.86
CA SER A 112 5.14 16.81 -0.43
C SER A 112 4.80 15.34 -0.18
N GLY A 113 3.89 14.76 -0.98
CA GLY A 113 3.58 13.34 -0.95
C GLY A 113 4.81 12.46 -1.15
N TYR A 114 5.65 12.80 -2.13
CA TYR A 114 6.90 12.08 -2.38
C TYR A 114 7.91 12.27 -1.25
N GLU A 115 8.07 13.49 -0.74
CA GLU A 115 8.97 13.79 0.38
C GLU A 115 8.58 13.04 1.66
N PHE A 116 7.27 12.94 1.99
CA PHE A 116 6.77 12.13 3.10
C PHE A 116 6.94 10.63 2.86
N GLY A 117 6.78 10.15 1.62
CA GLY A 117 7.09 8.78 1.26
C GLY A 117 8.56 8.43 1.51
N LEU A 118 9.48 9.30 1.11
CA LEU A 118 10.92 9.17 1.41
C LEU A 118 11.20 9.24 2.91
N LEU A 119 10.56 10.15 3.63
CA LEU A 119 10.70 10.23 5.08
C LEU A 119 10.30 8.91 5.75
N GLY A 120 9.20 8.28 5.31
CA GLY A 120 8.80 6.97 5.81
C GLY A 120 9.88 5.91 5.60
N VAL A 121 10.47 5.87 4.41
CA VAL A 121 11.60 4.96 4.10
C VAL A 121 12.80 5.25 5.00
N ASN A 122 13.20 6.51 5.14
CA ASN A 122 14.35 6.91 5.96
C ASN A 122 14.15 6.55 7.43
N VAL A 123 12.97 6.83 7.99
CA VAL A 123 12.65 6.47 9.39
C VAL A 123 12.66 4.95 9.57
N SER A 124 12.12 4.16 8.63
CA SER A 124 12.20 2.69 8.72
C SER A 124 13.63 2.17 8.68
N ASN A 125 14.51 2.81 7.92
CA ASN A 125 15.94 2.51 7.87
C ASN A 125 16.65 2.87 9.19
N LYS A 126 16.36 4.05 9.74
CA LYS A 126 16.93 4.52 11.01
C LYS A 126 16.62 3.59 12.18
N PHE A 127 15.38 3.11 12.27
CA PHE A 127 14.96 2.16 13.31
C PHE A 127 15.32 0.71 12.98
N ASN A 128 15.86 0.44 11.79
CA ASN A 128 16.30 -0.87 11.31
C ASN A 128 15.27 -1.99 11.50
N ASN A 129 14.00 -1.70 11.21
CA ASN A 129 12.89 -2.65 11.32
C ASN A 129 12.56 -3.24 9.94
N PRO A 130 12.94 -4.51 9.64
CA PRO A 130 12.76 -5.09 8.31
C PRO A 130 11.28 -5.16 7.87
N SER A 131 10.36 -5.45 8.80
CA SER A 131 8.91 -5.47 8.48
C SER A 131 8.42 -4.11 8.01
N LEU A 132 8.85 -3.03 8.68
CA LEU A 132 8.47 -1.67 8.28
C LEU A 132 9.22 -1.20 7.04
N LYS A 133 10.46 -1.63 6.83
CA LYS A 133 11.16 -1.41 5.55
C LYS A 133 10.37 -2.01 4.39
N CYS A 134 9.97 -3.28 4.48
CA CYS A 134 9.11 -3.91 3.47
C CYS A 134 7.88 -3.04 3.16
N LYS A 135 7.14 -2.62 4.19
CA LYS A 135 5.91 -1.84 4.05
C LYS A 135 6.15 -0.47 3.43
N THR A 136 7.12 0.29 3.92
CA THR A 136 7.39 1.67 3.45
C THR A 136 7.95 1.70 2.03
N TYR A 137 8.85 0.78 1.68
CA TYR A 137 9.37 0.64 0.31
C TYR A 137 8.26 0.23 -0.66
N PHE A 138 7.39 -0.72 -0.27
CA PHE A 138 6.21 -1.07 -1.05
C PHE A 138 5.26 0.13 -1.25
N LEU A 139 4.94 0.88 -0.18
CA LEU A 139 4.05 2.04 -0.27
C LEU A 139 4.64 3.14 -1.16
N LEU A 140 5.93 3.42 -1.02
CA LEU A 140 6.61 4.39 -1.88
C LEU A 140 6.58 3.96 -3.35
N SER A 141 6.90 2.70 -3.65
CA SER A 141 6.96 2.20 -5.03
C SER A 141 5.60 2.07 -5.69
N SER A 142 4.58 1.61 -4.95
CA SER A 142 3.26 1.31 -5.52
C SER A 142 2.32 2.51 -5.60
N PHE A 143 2.39 3.44 -4.64
CA PHE A 143 1.36 4.48 -4.48
C PHE A 143 1.88 5.91 -4.59
N ILE A 144 3.19 6.16 -4.48
CA ILE A 144 3.71 7.52 -4.37
C ILE A 144 4.65 7.88 -5.52
N ASN A 145 5.64 7.03 -5.82
CA ASN A 145 6.75 7.37 -6.71
C ASN A 145 6.28 7.81 -8.11
N HIS A 146 5.30 7.12 -8.69
CA HIS A 146 4.84 7.34 -10.07
C HIS A 146 4.19 8.70 -10.30
N TRP A 147 3.75 9.40 -9.26
CA TRP A 147 3.21 10.75 -9.35
C TRP A 147 4.27 11.84 -9.47
N PHE A 148 5.52 11.55 -9.07
CA PHE A 148 6.58 12.55 -8.98
C PHE A 148 7.87 12.14 -9.69
N LYS A 149 8.16 10.86 -9.83
CA LYS A 149 9.36 10.30 -10.44
C LYS A 149 9.01 9.29 -11.53
N HIS A 150 9.98 9.05 -12.42
CA HIS A 150 9.83 8.06 -13.46
C HIS A 150 9.65 6.66 -12.86
N ILE A 151 8.66 5.93 -13.38
CA ILE A 151 8.24 4.61 -12.88
C ILE A 151 9.38 3.56 -12.83
N LYS A 152 10.39 3.64 -13.71
CA LYS A 152 11.56 2.75 -13.69
C LYS A 152 12.37 2.81 -12.38
N LEU A 153 12.31 3.93 -11.67
CA LEU A 153 13.03 4.09 -10.41
C LEU A 153 12.45 3.22 -9.29
N THR A 154 11.24 2.69 -9.45
CA THR A 154 10.62 1.79 -8.47
C THR A 154 11.12 0.36 -8.52
N ASN A 155 11.78 -0.06 -9.62
CA ASN A 155 12.25 -1.45 -9.75
C ASN A 155 13.13 -1.87 -8.57
N LYS A 156 14.12 -1.04 -8.24
CA LYS A 156 15.01 -1.29 -7.10
C LYS A 156 14.24 -1.28 -5.76
N LEU A 157 13.28 -0.36 -5.60
CA LEU A 157 12.47 -0.28 -4.38
C LEU A 157 11.61 -1.53 -4.17
N PHE A 158 11.05 -2.11 -5.25
CA PHE A 158 10.33 -3.37 -5.18
C PHE A 158 11.25 -4.55 -4.80
N ASP A 159 12.46 -4.60 -5.36
CA ASP A 159 13.43 -5.65 -5.03
C ASP A 159 13.86 -5.57 -3.56
N GLU A 160 14.10 -4.37 -3.05
CA GLU A 160 14.43 -4.12 -1.64
C GLU A 160 13.24 -4.45 -0.72
N ALA A 161 12.01 -4.03 -1.08
CA ALA A 161 10.80 -4.37 -0.31
C ALA A 161 10.60 -5.89 -0.22
N TYR A 162 10.79 -6.60 -1.33
CA TYR A 162 10.71 -8.06 -1.36
C TYR A 162 11.71 -8.71 -0.43
N GLN A 163 12.98 -8.30 -0.49
CA GLN A 163 14.03 -8.86 0.35
C GLN A 163 13.75 -8.61 1.84
N PHE A 164 13.40 -7.36 2.21
CA PHE A 164 13.04 -7.03 3.60
C PHE A 164 11.81 -7.81 4.09
N GLY A 165 10.86 -8.08 3.19
CA GLY A 165 9.69 -8.87 3.52
C GLY A 165 10.01 -10.33 3.82
N LEU A 166 10.92 -10.93 3.05
CA LEU A 166 11.42 -12.29 3.33
C LEU A 166 12.20 -12.34 4.65
N ASP A 167 13.10 -11.38 4.86
CA ASP A 167 13.93 -11.31 6.08
C ASP A 167 13.09 -11.14 7.35
N ALA A 168 11.95 -10.44 7.24
CA ALA A 168 11.04 -10.20 8.35
C ALA A 168 9.94 -11.25 8.52
N GLY A 169 9.74 -12.14 7.56
CA GLY A 169 8.55 -13.00 7.51
C GLY A 169 7.25 -12.22 7.28
N GLU A 170 7.31 -11.03 6.67
CA GLU A 170 6.16 -10.17 6.36
C GLU A 170 5.50 -10.63 5.05
N LEU A 171 4.96 -11.85 5.07
CA LEU A 171 4.54 -12.57 3.86
C LEU A 171 3.41 -11.87 3.11
N GLN A 172 2.52 -11.17 3.81
CA GLN A 172 1.40 -10.46 3.19
C GLN A 172 1.89 -9.30 2.31
N PHE A 173 2.72 -8.40 2.86
CA PHE A 173 3.25 -7.28 2.09
C PHE A 173 4.27 -7.72 1.03
N THR A 174 4.97 -8.83 1.26
CA THR A 174 5.80 -9.46 0.24
C THR A 174 4.96 -9.88 -0.97
N GLY A 175 3.78 -10.50 -0.74
CA GLY A 175 2.84 -10.84 -1.80
C GLY A 175 2.33 -9.61 -2.56
N TYR A 176 2.00 -8.52 -1.86
CA TYR A 176 1.62 -7.24 -2.48
C TYR A 176 2.76 -6.65 -3.31
N THR A 177 4.00 -6.74 -2.83
CA THR A 177 5.20 -6.26 -3.52
C THR A 177 5.42 -6.99 -4.84
N LEU A 178 5.24 -8.31 -4.86
CA LEU A 178 5.36 -9.13 -6.07
C LEU A 178 4.33 -8.72 -7.13
N PHE A 179 3.07 -8.55 -6.75
CA PHE A 179 2.04 -8.05 -7.69
C PHE A 179 2.35 -6.64 -8.16
N GLY A 180 2.73 -5.73 -7.25
CA GLY A 180 3.11 -4.36 -7.59
C GLY A 180 4.27 -4.31 -8.60
N LYS A 181 5.28 -5.18 -8.44
CA LYS A 181 6.40 -5.32 -9.38
C LYS A 181 5.91 -5.78 -10.76
N ALA A 182 5.06 -6.81 -10.83
CA ALA A 182 4.51 -7.31 -12.09
C ALA A 182 3.69 -6.23 -12.83
N LEU A 183 2.82 -5.51 -12.10
CA LEU A 183 2.05 -4.39 -12.66
C LEU A 183 2.97 -3.26 -13.13
N ASN A 184 4.02 -2.97 -12.39
CA ASN A 184 5.02 -1.96 -12.76
C ASN A 184 5.77 -2.34 -14.04
N MET A 185 6.11 -3.61 -14.25
CA MET A 185 6.70 -4.11 -15.49
C MET A 185 5.78 -3.88 -16.69
N PHE A 186 4.48 -4.14 -16.54
CA PHE A 186 3.47 -3.89 -17.56
C PHE A 186 3.39 -2.40 -17.92
N ASN A 187 3.29 -1.54 -16.91
CA ASN A 187 3.22 -0.09 -17.11
C ASN A 187 4.51 0.51 -17.73
N GLN A 188 5.64 -0.18 -17.61
CA GLN A 188 6.88 0.18 -18.28
C GLN A 188 6.95 -0.27 -19.74
N GLY A 189 5.99 -1.06 -20.22
CA GLY A 189 5.98 -1.64 -21.55
C GLY A 189 7.01 -2.78 -21.71
N ILE A 190 7.32 -3.51 -20.64
CA ILE A 190 8.13 -4.73 -20.71
C ILE A 190 7.39 -5.77 -21.57
N ASN A 191 8.15 -6.60 -22.30
CA ASN A 191 7.56 -7.62 -23.15
C ASN A 191 6.61 -8.54 -22.36
N LEU A 192 5.41 -8.75 -22.88
CA LEU A 192 4.37 -9.55 -22.22
C LEU A 192 4.80 -11.00 -21.97
N ILE A 193 5.69 -11.55 -22.81
CA ILE A 193 6.24 -12.90 -22.63
C ILE A 193 7.11 -12.94 -21.38
N ASP A 194 7.95 -11.92 -21.17
CA ASP A 194 8.82 -11.84 -19.99
C ASP A 194 8.00 -11.72 -18.71
N ILE A 195 6.96 -10.86 -18.73
CA ILE A 195 6.04 -10.72 -17.59
C ILE A 195 5.32 -12.04 -17.30
N SER A 196 4.76 -12.69 -18.35
CA SER A 196 4.04 -13.97 -18.20
C SER A 196 4.95 -15.08 -17.65
N SER A 197 6.24 -15.08 -17.97
CA SER A 197 7.18 -16.09 -17.46
C SER A 197 7.42 -15.97 -15.95
N GLU A 198 7.21 -14.80 -15.36
CA GLU A 198 7.37 -14.58 -13.91
C GLU A 198 6.12 -14.99 -13.10
N LEU A 199 4.93 -14.93 -13.72
CA LEU A 199 3.66 -15.14 -13.01
C LEU A 199 3.55 -16.47 -12.25
N PRO A 200 3.98 -17.63 -12.76
CA PRO A 200 3.88 -18.89 -12.04
C PRO A 200 4.59 -18.85 -10.68
N GLY A 201 5.77 -18.24 -10.60
CA GLY A 201 6.52 -18.06 -9.36
C GLY A 201 5.80 -17.14 -8.37
N LEU A 202 5.19 -16.06 -8.87
CA LEU A 202 4.41 -15.12 -8.04
C LEU A 202 3.15 -15.78 -7.48
N LEU A 203 2.45 -16.58 -8.30
CA LEU A 203 1.28 -17.35 -7.89
C LEU A 203 1.66 -18.40 -6.84
N GLU A 204 2.72 -19.16 -7.10
CA GLU A 204 3.20 -20.20 -6.17
C GLU A 204 3.53 -19.61 -4.79
N PHE A 205 4.22 -18.47 -4.74
CA PHE A 205 4.53 -17.77 -3.49
C PHE A 205 3.24 -17.43 -2.72
N ASN A 206 2.25 -16.81 -3.39
CA ASN A 206 1.02 -16.37 -2.75
C ASN A 206 0.11 -17.55 -2.35
N LEU A 207 0.13 -18.65 -3.09
CA LEU A 207 -0.54 -19.91 -2.70
C LEU A 207 0.09 -20.50 -1.44
N LYS A 208 1.42 -20.62 -1.39
CA LYS A 208 2.15 -21.15 -0.21
C LYS A 208 1.94 -20.29 1.03
N THR A 209 1.85 -18.98 0.87
CA THR A 209 1.63 -18.03 1.98
C THR A 209 0.15 -17.82 2.31
N LYS A 210 -0.76 -18.51 1.61
CA LYS A 210 -2.23 -18.40 1.78
C LYS A 210 -2.77 -16.98 1.60
N ASN A 211 -2.13 -16.19 0.75
CA ASN A 211 -2.57 -14.83 0.41
C ASN A 211 -3.59 -14.89 -0.74
N GLN A 212 -4.82 -15.35 -0.44
CA GLN A 212 -5.86 -15.60 -1.45
C GLN A 212 -6.19 -14.34 -2.27
N ALA A 213 -6.20 -13.16 -1.66
CA ALA A 213 -6.47 -11.92 -2.37
C ALA A 213 -5.44 -11.65 -3.50
N MET A 214 -4.16 -11.96 -3.25
CA MET A 214 -3.13 -11.82 -4.28
C MET A 214 -3.16 -12.95 -5.29
N VAL A 215 -3.52 -14.16 -4.91
CA VAL A 215 -3.76 -15.26 -5.86
C VAL A 215 -4.85 -14.85 -6.85
N ASP A 216 -5.98 -14.34 -6.38
CA ASP A 216 -7.08 -13.90 -7.23
C ASP A 216 -6.67 -12.69 -8.10
N THR A 217 -5.91 -11.74 -7.56
CA THR A 217 -5.42 -10.57 -8.32
C THR A 217 -4.40 -10.95 -9.40
N LEU A 218 -3.46 -11.85 -9.09
CA LEU A 218 -2.50 -12.36 -10.08
C LEU A 218 -3.16 -13.22 -11.16
N THR A 219 -4.22 -13.97 -10.80
CA THR A 219 -5.03 -14.69 -11.81
C THR A 219 -5.73 -13.70 -12.76
N ALA A 220 -6.28 -12.59 -12.25
CA ALA A 220 -6.81 -11.52 -13.11
C ALA A 220 -5.77 -11.05 -14.11
N TYR A 221 -4.57 -10.80 -13.59
CA TYR A 221 -3.48 -10.30 -14.40
C TYR A 221 -3.07 -11.31 -15.49
N ASP A 222 -3.01 -12.59 -15.17
CA ASP A 222 -2.72 -13.65 -16.11
C ASP A 222 -3.77 -13.73 -17.24
N LEU A 223 -5.06 -13.65 -16.90
CA LEU A 223 -6.15 -13.59 -17.91
C LEU A 223 -5.99 -12.44 -18.88
N ILE A 224 -5.61 -11.26 -18.38
CA ILE A 224 -5.36 -10.07 -19.21
C ILE A 224 -4.16 -10.28 -20.12
N LEU A 225 -3.04 -10.80 -19.58
CA LEU A 225 -1.85 -11.07 -20.40
C LEU A 225 -2.09 -12.12 -21.48
N HIS A 226 -2.89 -13.16 -21.20
CA HIS A 226 -3.30 -14.15 -22.20
C HIS A 226 -4.10 -13.50 -23.34
N ASN A 227 -5.04 -12.62 -23.02
CA ASN A 227 -5.82 -11.90 -24.03
C ASN A 227 -4.92 -10.99 -24.89
N LEU A 228 -4.09 -10.16 -24.28
CA LEU A 228 -3.18 -9.24 -24.99
C LEU A 228 -2.15 -9.96 -25.86
N ARG A 229 -1.80 -11.20 -25.52
CA ARG A 229 -0.91 -12.07 -26.32
C ARG A 229 -1.64 -12.82 -27.44
N GLY A 230 -2.95 -12.61 -27.59
CA GLY A 230 -3.76 -13.31 -28.59
C GLY A 230 -3.96 -14.81 -28.30
N MET A 231 -3.88 -15.23 -27.04
CA MET A 231 -4.02 -16.61 -26.60
C MET A 231 -5.44 -16.95 -26.12
N THR A 232 -6.40 -16.06 -26.35
CA THR A 232 -7.82 -16.27 -26.10
C THR A 232 -8.60 -16.44 -27.42
N ALA A 233 -9.83 -16.94 -27.38
CA ALA A 233 -10.61 -17.19 -28.59
C ALA A 233 -10.95 -15.92 -29.37
N SER A 234 -11.02 -14.77 -28.69
CA SER A 234 -11.20 -13.44 -29.32
C SER A 234 -10.62 -12.33 -28.42
N GLY A 235 -10.45 -11.13 -28.99
CA GLY A 235 -9.98 -9.95 -28.21
C GLY A 235 -10.94 -9.52 -27.10
N SER A 236 -12.21 -9.93 -27.14
CA SER A 236 -13.20 -9.65 -26.10
C SER A 236 -13.39 -10.77 -25.08
N GLU A 237 -12.69 -11.90 -25.26
CA GLU A 237 -12.75 -13.05 -24.37
C GLU A 237 -11.48 -13.11 -23.50
N PHE A 238 -11.68 -13.33 -22.20
CA PHE A 238 -10.61 -13.35 -21.20
C PHE A 238 -10.51 -14.71 -20.48
N SER A 239 -11.01 -15.77 -21.11
CA SER A 239 -10.91 -17.13 -20.61
C SER A 239 -9.62 -17.81 -21.07
N THR A 240 -9.05 -18.68 -20.22
CA THR A 240 -7.95 -19.58 -20.54
C THR A 240 -8.44 -21.02 -20.56
N SER A 241 -7.56 -22.01 -20.87
CA SER A 241 -7.88 -23.42 -20.75
C SER A 241 -8.15 -23.86 -19.30
N GLU A 242 -7.68 -23.10 -18.31
CA GLU A 242 -7.75 -23.44 -16.90
C GLU A 242 -8.97 -22.83 -16.20
N ILE A 243 -9.37 -21.61 -16.61
CA ILE A 243 -10.47 -20.90 -15.97
C ILE A 243 -11.19 -19.98 -16.96
N SER A 244 -12.52 -20.00 -16.91
CA SER A 244 -13.32 -19.03 -17.66
C SER A 244 -13.43 -17.69 -16.94
N ASP A 245 -13.67 -16.61 -17.69
CA ASP A 245 -13.97 -15.27 -17.16
C ASP A 245 -15.07 -15.33 -16.07
N LYS A 246 -16.15 -16.06 -16.36
CA LYS A 246 -17.27 -16.22 -15.44
C LYS A 246 -16.89 -16.95 -14.15
N ASP A 247 -16.17 -18.06 -14.27
CA ASP A 247 -15.76 -18.86 -13.10
C ASP A 247 -14.76 -18.09 -12.24
N TYR A 248 -13.86 -17.32 -12.87
CA TYR A 248 -12.96 -16.42 -12.16
C TYR A 248 -13.73 -15.40 -11.31
N LEU A 249 -14.69 -14.69 -11.92
CA LEU A 249 -15.48 -13.69 -11.19
C LEU A 249 -16.30 -14.31 -10.05
N GLN A 250 -16.90 -15.49 -10.29
CA GLN A 250 -17.63 -16.23 -9.25
C GLN A 250 -16.71 -16.66 -8.11
N ARG A 251 -15.49 -17.11 -8.41
CA ARG A 251 -14.48 -17.44 -7.40
C ARG A 251 -14.11 -16.22 -6.57
N CYS A 252 -13.85 -15.07 -7.20
CA CYS A 252 -13.53 -13.84 -6.50
C CYS A 252 -14.67 -13.36 -5.59
N GLN A 253 -15.92 -13.50 -6.01
CA GLN A 253 -17.09 -13.20 -5.18
C GLN A 253 -17.16 -14.12 -3.94
N THR A 254 -16.96 -15.42 -4.15
CA THR A 254 -16.94 -16.40 -3.05
C THR A 254 -15.82 -16.11 -2.04
N ASN A 255 -14.65 -15.73 -2.52
CA ASN A 255 -13.49 -15.35 -1.70
C ASN A 255 -13.59 -13.92 -1.11
N GLN A 256 -14.62 -13.15 -1.49
CA GLN A 256 -14.75 -11.73 -1.15
C GLN A 256 -13.53 -10.88 -1.60
N SER A 257 -12.90 -11.28 -2.69
CA SER A 257 -11.72 -10.62 -3.27
C SER A 257 -12.12 -9.41 -4.14
N TRP A 258 -12.75 -8.40 -3.53
CA TRP A 258 -13.30 -7.24 -4.24
C TRP A 258 -12.22 -6.42 -4.96
N ILE A 259 -11.03 -6.32 -4.39
CA ILE A 259 -9.89 -5.64 -5.02
C ILE A 259 -9.49 -6.36 -6.32
N ALA A 260 -9.46 -7.70 -6.32
CA ALA A 260 -9.15 -8.49 -7.51
C ALA A 260 -10.19 -8.25 -8.63
N ILE A 261 -11.48 -8.22 -8.27
CA ILE A 261 -12.56 -7.90 -9.23
C ILE A 261 -12.37 -6.49 -9.80
N CYS A 262 -12.09 -5.50 -8.95
CA CYS A 262 -11.87 -4.13 -9.37
C CYS A 262 -10.68 -4.01 -10.31
N CYS A 263 -9.53 -4.57 -9.95
CA CYS A 263 -8.33 -4.60 -10.79
C CYS A 263 -8.61 -5.27 -12.14
N TYR A 264 -9.30 -6.41 -12.12
CA TYR A 264 -9.66 -7.12 -13.33
C TYR A 264 -10.53 -6.28 -14.28
N GLN A 265 -11.57 -5.63 -13.76
CA GLN A 265 -12.47 -4.81 -14.59
C GLN A 265 -11.77 -3.58 -15.17
N ILE A 266 -10.89 -2.94 -14.39
CA ILE A 266 -10.06 -1.82 -14.86
C ILE A 266 -9.15 -2.27 -15.99
N MET A 267 -8.39 -3.35 -15.80
CA MET A 267 -7.46 -3.85 -16.80
C MET A 267 -8.20 -4.37 -18.05
N LYS A 268 -9.31 -5.06 -17.87
CA LYS A 268 -10.17 -5.52 -18.97
C LYS A 268 -10.70 -4.35 -19.80
N SER A 269 -11.13 -3.27 -19.16
CA SER A 269 -11.57 -2.08 -19.88
C SER A 269 -10.43 -1.40 -20.65
N GLN A 270 -9.22 -1.37 -20.09
CA GLN A 270 -8.04 -0.85 -20.78
C GLN A 270 -7.64 -1.66 -22.01
N THR A 271 -7.84 -2.99 -21.99
CA THR A 271 -7.50 -3.86 -23.13
C THR A 271 -8.56 -3.86 -24.23
N CYS A 272 -9.81 -3.48 -23.93
CA CYS A 272 -10.89 -3.38 -24.90
C CYS A 272 -10.90 -2.04 -25.67
N PHE A 273 -10.06 -1.09 -25.30
CA PHE A 273 -9.86 0.17 -26.02
C PHE A 273 -8.77 0.05 -27.08
#